data_6caa76fe409be5bc112cd657355e297c
#
_entry.id   6caa76fe409be5bc112cd657355e297c
#
_cell.length_a   1.000
_cell.length_b   1.000
_cell.length_c   1.000
_cell.angle_alpha   90.00
_cell.angle_beta   90.00
_cell.angle_gamma   90.00
#
_symmetry.space_group_name_H-M   'P 1'
#
loop_
_entity.id
_entity.type
_entity.pdbx_description
1 polymer ?
#
loop_
_entity_poly.entity_id
_entity_poly.type
_entity_poly.pdbx_seq_one_letter_code
_entity_poly.pdbx_strand_id
1 'polypeptide(L)'
;MLAIATPASAAQEASDIYWNAQRQEITGRGDEALKSYAKLLARSPDSEAAANNLLNAAVREGSFIDALAAVKAAQRAKQADSDAPLLILADAFRRKKLGEADRTLTDLEAAGDFAFMMPMLKGWLNVAQGRDSGVDASTFQSSGLTAYYSDDQLIYFDLAERNIAQAKLRLRNFRGYDEPHGRFLAGHAMGEFSRNGDAEFASALGRQIGLDAGNYATPPVTPELGLAMLFARLGLALGEQGQPQKALYFARIANWIAPTSDAAKLSLAELFDQHELDAKASMLLKAIAPTSPFWTQSIVNQTQLAAAPAQAVAIARAASEMQPASSQLKLLYAQTLEKAERRDQAITVYRSLLAQDAGGANGPRRAVYLLLLASALDANGDWDSARNALEDAAVLDPKNAQILNYLGYSLLERRIDVTRGFDLVSKAHQLAPQSAAITDSLGWAHFLRGETDAAIPLLERAVKGAIADVAINEHLGDAYWASGRRTEARFAWKAAALAAEGNVAERLTRKIDFGWTKETAAP
;
A
#
# COMPACT_ATOMS: atom_id res chain seq x y z
N MET A 1 -53.46 6.21 31.36
CA MET A 1 -53.74 5.43 30.14
C MET A 1 -52.44 5.33 29.32
N LEU A 2 -51.71 4.23 29.44
CA LEU A 2 -50.63 3.91 28.51
C LEU A 2 -51.29 3.39 27.22
N ALA A 3 -51.18 4.15 26.15
CA ALA A 3 -51.61 3.70 24.83
C ALA A 3 -50.72 2.53 24.40
N ILE A 4 -51.25 1.32 24.39
CA ILE A 4 -50.60 0.15 23.80
C ILE A 4 -50.58 0.41 22.27
N ALA A 5 -49.40 0.68 21.70
CA ALA A 5 -49.26 0.84 20.27
C ALA A 5 -49.71 -0.42 19.54
N THR A 6 -50.53 -0.29 18.51
CA THR A 6 -50.95 -1.42 17.69
C THR A 6 -49.75 -2.00 16.91
N PRO A 7 -49.70 -3.30 16.60
CA PRO A 7 -48.60 -3.90 15.84
C PRO A 7 -48.29 -3.19 14.54
N ALA A 8 -49.30 -2.65 13.85
CA ALA A 8 -49.13 -1.88 12.61
C ALA A 8 -48.41 -0.53 12.83
N SER A 9 -48.66 0.16 13.97
CA SER A 9 -47.97 1.42 14.28
C SER A 9 -46.50 1.21 14.68
N ALA A 10 -46.19 0.10 15.34
CA ALA A 10 -44.81 -0.26 15.69
C ALA A 10 -43.98 -0.64 14.47
N ALA A 11 -44.57 -1.35 13.51
CA ALA A 11 -43.91 -1.69 12.24
C ALA A 11 -43.64 -0.45 11.40
N GLN A 12 -44.59 0.50 11.31
CA GLN A 12 -44.43 1.75 10.62
C GLN A 12 -43.29 2.60 11.23
N GLU A 13 -43.25 2.70 12.55
CA GLU A 13 -42.21 3.45 13.26
C GLU A 13 -40.83 2.82 13.08
N ALA A 14 -40.70 1.49 13.05
CA ALA A 14 -39.43 0.81 12.73
C ALA A 14 -38.97 1.09 11.32
N SER A 15 -39.88 1.10 10.34
CA SER A 15 -39.63 1.47 8.95
C SER A 15 -39.14 2.92 8.84
N ASP A 16 -39.78 3.85 9.53
CA ASP A 16 -39.41 5.27 9.53
C ASP A 16 -37.98 5.48 10.12
N ILE A 17 -37.64 4.77 11.20
CA ILE A 17 -36.30 4.81 11.78
C ILE A 17 -35.27 4.27 10.77
N TYR A 18 -35.57 3.16 10.11
CA TYR A 18 -34.67 2.54 9.11
C TYR A 18 -34.39 3.51 7.95
N TRP A 19 -35.44 4.06 7.34
CA TRP A 19 -35.26 4.98 6.21
C TRP A 19 -34.59 6.29 6.60
N ASN A 20 -34.79 6.75 7.82
CA ASN A 20 -34.06 7.90 8.36
C ASN A 20 -32.58 7.59 8.51
N ALA A 21 -32.22 6.41 9.06
CA ALA A 21 -30.83 5.97 9.19
C ALA A 21 -30.15 5.86 7.82
N GLN A 22 -30.81 5.26 6.82
CA GLN A 22 -30.29 5.16 5.46
C GLN A 22 -30.01 6.56 4.84
N ARG A 23 -30.93 7.50 5.04
CA ARG A 23 -30.76 8.88 4.57
C ARG A 23 -29.59 9.57 5.25
N GLN A 24 -29.42 9.39 6.56
CA GLN A 24 -28.30 9.93 7.34
C GLN A 24 -26.96 9.38 6.82
N GLU A 25 -26.92 8.08 6.50
CA GLU A 25 -25.76 7.41 5.93
C GLU A 25 -25.36 8.01 4.58
N ILE A 26 -26.30 8.08 3.65
CA ILE A 26 -26.10 8.62 2.29
C ILE A 26 -25.66 10.11 2.33
N THR A 27 -26.12 10.85 3.35
CA THR A 27 -25.77 12.28 3.51
C THR A 27 -24.51 12.51 4.36
N GLY A 28 -23.72 11.46 4.65
CA GLY A 28 -22.47 11.55 5.39
C GLY A 28 -22.63 11.79 6.90
N ARG A 29 -23.84 11.62 7.45
CA ARG A 29 -24.13 11.77 8.90
C ARG A 29 -24.06 10.41 9.60
N GLY A 30 -22.92 9.74 9.52
CA GLY A 30 -22.73 8.38 10.00
C GLY A 30 -23.02 8.19 11.50
N ASP A 31 -22.59 9.14 12.34
CA ASP A 31 -22.88 9.10 13.79
C ASP A 31 -24.38 9.16 14.12
N GLU A 32 -25.18 9.90 13.33
CA GLU A 32 -26.62 9.95 13.48
C GLU A 32 -27.26 8.65 12.99
N ALA A 33 -26.78 8.11 11.87
CA ALA A 33 -27.22 6.83 11.33
C ALA A 33 -26.98 5.71 12.35
N LEU A 34 -25.79 5.67 12.97
CA LEU A 34 -25.45 4.71 14.03
C LEU A 34 -26.47 4.74 15.18
N LYS A 35 -26.79 5.94 15.69
CA LYS A 35 -27.80 6.11 16.76
C LYS A 35 -29.18 5.64 16.31
N SER A 36 -29.55 5.88 15.07
CA SER A 36 -30.82 5.43 14.51
C SER A 36 -30.89 3.92 14.38
N TYR A 37 -29.82 3.25 13.94
CA TYR A 37 -29.75 1.78 13.89
C TYR A 37 -29.72 1.16 15.29
N ALA A 38 -29.04 1.76 16.26
CA ALA A 38 -29.09 1.30 17.66
C ALA A 38 -30.51 1.38 18.23
N LYS A 39 -31.26 2.46 17.93
CA LYS A 39 -32.65 2.60 18.28
C LYS A 39 -33.55 1.55 17.59
N LEU A 40 -33.26 1.24 16.32
CA LEU A 40 -33.98 0.20 15.58
C LEU A 40 -33.77 -1.18 16.22
N LEU A 41 -32.52 -1.55 16.53
CA LEU A 41 -32.23 -2.82 17.20
C LEU A 41 -32.88 -2.91 18.61
N ALA A 42 -32.89 -1.82 19.37
CA ALA A 42 -33.53 -1.79 20.68
C ALA A 42 -35.04 -2.06 20.59
N ARG A 43 -35.71 -1.69 19.48
CA ARG A 43 -37.13 -1.95 19.23
C ARG A 43 -37.41 -3.31 18.62
N SER A 44 -36.44 -3.85 17.90
CA SER A 44 -36.55 -5.14 17.22
C SER A 44 -35.30 -5.99 17.52
N PRO A 45 -35.15 -6.45 18.78
CA PRO A 45 -33.91 -7.07 19.26
C PRO A 45 -33.58 -8.42 18.61
N ASP A 46 -34.56 -9.07 17.99
CA ASP A 46 -34.39 -10.33 17.27
C ASP A 46 -34.34 -10.16 15.74
N SER A 47 -34.24 -8.91 15.25
CA SER A 47 -34.15 -8.63 13.84
C SER A 47 -32.70 -8.72 13.35
N GLU A 48 -32.43 -9.70 12.47
CA GLU A 48 -31.14 -9.87 11.79
C GLU A 48 -30.75 -8.59 11.01
N ALA A 49 -31.70 -8.04 10.24
CA ALA A 49 -31.45 -6.83 9.46
C ALA A 49 -31.08 -5.63 10.35
N ALA A 50 -31.73 -5.49 11.53
CA ALA A 50 -31.39 -4.42 12.47
C ALA A 50 -29.98 -4.63 13.07
N ALA A 51 -29.63 -5.87 13.42
CA ALA A 51 -28.33 -6.21 13.95
C ALA A 51 -27.22 -5.98 12.90
N ASN A 52 -27.42 -6.45 11.68
CA ASN A 52 -26.43 -6.29 10.59
C ASN A 52 -26.23 -4.81 10.21
N ASN A 53 -27.30 -4.03 10.11
CA ASN A 53 -27.18 -2.58 9.83
C ASN A 53 -26.44 -1.85 10.95
N LEU A 54 -26.73 -2.18 12.22
CA LEU A 54 -26.01 -1.60 13.36
C LEU A 54 -24.54 -2.01 13.35
N LEU A 55 -24.22 -3.28 13.07
CA LEU A 55 -22.84 -3.77 13.00
C LEU A 55 -22.04 -3.02 11.92
N ASN A 56 -22.60 -2.91 10.71
CA ASN A 56 -21.95 -2.22 9.61
C ASN A 56 -21.71 -0.74 9.91
N ALA A 57 -22.70 -0.05 10.46
CA ALA A 57 -22.55 1.34 10.89
C ALA A 57 -21.52 1.48 12.01
N ALA A 58 -21.54 0.59 13.03
CA ALA A 58 -20.61 0.61 14.14
C ALA A 58 -19.16 0.36 13.71
N VAL A 59 -18.94 -0.56 12.76
CA VAL A 59 -17.62 -0.82 12.17
C VAL A 59 -17.11 0.41 11.43
N ARG A 60 -17.93 1.06 10.63
CA ARG A 60 -17.57 2.26 9.88
C ARG A 60 -17.33 3.46 10.78
N GLU A 61 -18.19 3.69 11.78
CA GLU A 61 -18.06 4.81 12.71
C GLU A 61 -17.08 4.55 13.87
N GLY A 62 -16.73 3.29 14.13
CA GLY A 62 -15.75 2.91 15.16
C GLY A 62 -16.34 2.68 16.54
N SER A 63 -17.65 2.47 16.66
CA SER A 63 -18.30 2.17 17.95
C SER A 63 -18.19 0.70 18.30
N PHE A 64 -17.23 0.37 19.16
CA PHE A 64 -17.08 -0.99 19.66
C PHE A 64 -18.31 -1.48 20.45
N ILE A 65 -18.92 -0.59 21.25
CA ILE A 65 -20.07 -0.92 22.09
C ILE A 65 -21.27 -1.32 21.23
N ASP A 66 -21.56 -0.55 20.18
CA ASP A 66 -22.68 -0.83 19.28
C ASP A 66 -22.41 -2.07 18.42
N ALA A 67 -21.18 -2.27 17.94
CA ALA A 67 -20.79 -3.49 17.23
C ALA A 67 -20.99 -4.73 18.11
N LEU A 68 -20.54 -4.69 19.36
CA LEU A 68 -20.72 -5.79 20.32
C LEU A 68 -22.18 -6.03 20.65
N ALA A 69 -22.98 -4.97 20.77
CA ALA A 69 -24.42 -5.08 20.99
C ALA A 69 -25.13 -5.76 19.81
N ALA A 70 -24.77 -5.38 18.59
CA ALA A 70 -25.28 -5.98 17.35
C ALA A 70 -24.97 -7.48 17.27
N VAL A 71 -23.69 -7.85 17.48
CA VAL A 71 -23.25 -9.26 17.47
C VAL A 71 -23.98 -10.10 18.53
N LYS A 72 -24.10 -9.59 19.75
CA LYS A 72 -24.83 -10.29 20.81
C LYS A 72 -26.32 -10.44 20.52
N ALA A 73 -26.93 -9.49 19.82
CA ALA A 73 -28.31 -9.60 19.38
C ALA A 73 -28.47 -10.69 18.30
N ALA A 74 -27.62 -10.68 17.28
CA ALA A 74 -27.61 -11.70 16.24
C ALA A 74 -27.39 -13.12 16.78
N GLN A 75 -26.52 -13.29 17.79
CA GLN A 75 -26.32 -14.57 18.46
C GLN A 75 -27.59 -15.06 19.19
N ARG A 76 -28.30 -14.16 19.94
CA ARG A 76 -29.56 -14.52 20.61
C ARG A 76 -30.61 -14.97 19.60
N ALA A 77 -30.68 -14.32 18.45
CA ALA A 77 -31.57 -14.67 17.36
C ALA A 77 -31.16 -15.95 16.60
N LYS A 78 -30.00 -16.54 16.91
CA LYS A 78 -29.38 -17.67 16.19
C LYS A 78 -29.14 -17.37 14.69
N GLN A 79 -28.80 -16.13 14.37
CA GLN A 79 -28.61 -15.57 13.03
C GLN A 79 -27.26 -14.86 12.92
N ALA A 80 -26.34 -15.18 13.84
CA ALA A 80 -25.00 -14.57 13.81
C ALA A 80 -24.16 -15.16 12.66
N ASP A 81 -23.50 -14.27 11.90
CA ASP A 81 -22.46 -14.68 10.96
C ASP A 81 -21.33 -15.43 11.69
N SER A 82 -20.61 -16.28 10.94
CA SER A 82 -19.47 -17.05 11.46
C SER A 82 -18.38 -16.16 12.06
N ASP A 83 -18.28 -14.90 11.61
CA ASP A 83 -17.27 -13.92 12.07
C ASP A 83 -17.63 -13.28 13.42
N ALA A 84 -18.89 -13.33 13.82
CA ALA A 84 -19.40 -12.69 15.04
C ALA A 84 -18.69 -13.10 16.35
N PRO A 85 -18.35 -14.40 16.58
CA PRO A 85 -17.62 -14.82 17.76
C PRO A 85 -16.23 -14.17 17.90
N LEU A 86 -15.58 -13.77 16.80
CA LEU A 86 -14.27 -13.12 16.85
C LEU A 86 -14.31 -11.74 17.51
N LEU A 87 -15.41 -10.99 17.38
CA LEU A 87 -15.58 -9.75 18.12
C LEU A 87 -15.80 -9.99 19.63
N ILE A 88 -16.45 -11.08 19.99
CA ILE A 88 -16.61 -11.47 21.40
C ILE A 88 -15.28 -11.91 21.99
N LEU A 89 -14.48 -12.66 21.23
CA LEU A 89 -13.11 -13.00 21.58
C LEU A 89 -12.27 -11.73 21.82
N ALA A 90 -12.35 -10.75 20.91
CA ALA A 90 -11.70 -9.47 21.04
C ALA A 90 -12.09 -8.72 22.33
N ASP A 91 -13.38 -8.70 22.66
CA ASP A 91 -13.89 -8.10 23.90
C ASP A 91 -13.34 -8.83 25.15
N ALA A 92 -13.29 -10.15 25.12
CA ALA A 92 -12.76 -10.96 26.21
C ALA A 92 -11.26 -10.68 26.45
N PHE A 93 -10.46 -10.59 25.39
CA PHE A 93 -9.04 -10.19 25.48
C PHE A 93 -8.88 -8.78 26.05
N ARG A 94 -9.59 -7.79 25.53
CA ARG A 94 -9.55 -6.40 26.03
C ARG A 94 -9.87 -6.29 27.52
N ARG A 95 -10.84 -7.05 27.99
CA ARG A 95 -11.28 -7.07 29.39
C ARG A 95 -10.50 -8.05 30.25
N LYS A 96 -9.52 -8.75 29.68
CA LYS A 96 -8.74 -9.82 30.35
C LYS A 96 -9.60 -10.93 30.95
N LYS A 97 -10.77 -11.21 30.34
CA LYS A 97 -11.68 -12.27 30.72
C LYS A 97 -11.34 -13.56 29.98
N LEU A 98 -10.17 -14.11 30.28
CA LEU A 98 -9.60 -15.24 29.54
C LEU A 98 -10.45 -16.50 29.55
N GLY A 99 -11.29 -16.71 30.60
CA GLY A 99 -12.26 -17.80 30.62
C GLY A 99 -13.46 -17.60 29.67
N GLU A 100 -13.80 -16.34 29.29
CA GLU A 100 -14.78 -16.08 28.22
C GLU A 100 -14.12 -16.33 26.87
N ALA A 101 -12.87 -15.91 26.69
CA ALA A 101 -12.09 -16.17 25.47
C ALA A 101 -11.96 -17.67 25.18
N ASP A 102 -11.64 -18.48 26.20
CA ASP A 102 -11.50 -19.93 26.09
C ASP A 102 -12.81 -20.61 25.63
N ARG A 103 -13.94 -20.22 26.23
CA ARG A 103 -15.25 -20.73 25.80
C ARG A 103 -15.57 -20.35 24.36
N THR A 104 -15.30 -19.09 23.98
CA THR A 104 -15.53 -18.62 22.61
C THR A 104 -14.69 -19.39 21.59
N LEU A 105 -13.44 -19.71 21.92
CA LEU A 105 -12.57 -20.52 21.06
C LEU A 105 -13.04 -21.98 20.96
N THR A 106 -13.53 -22.55 22.07
CA THR A 106 -14.13 -23.90 22.10
C THR A 106 -15.36 -23.99 21.19
N ASP A 107 -16.23 -22.97 21.25
CA ASP A 107 -17.42 -22.89 20.40
C ASP A 107 -17.06 -22.73 18.91
N LEU A 108 -16.08 -21.87 18.57
CA LEU A 108 -15.57 -21.69 17.22
C LEU A 108 -14.96 -22.97 16.65
N GLU A 109 -14.18 -23.70 17.44
CA GLU A 109 -13.59 -24.97 17.04
C GLU A 109 -14.65 -26.04 16.79
N ALA A 110 -15.65 -26.13 17.67
CA ALA A 110 -16.77 -27.06 17.51
C ALA A 110 -17.62 -26.77 16.26
N ALA A 111 -17.75 -25.49 15.88
CA ALA A 111 -18.41 -25.06 14.65
C ALA A 111 -17.58 -25.38 13.38
N GLY A 112 -16.27 -25.58 13.52
CA GLY A 112 -15.33 -25.75 12.41
C GLY A 112 -14.96 -24.46 11.68
N ASP A 113 -15.42 -23.32 12.20
CA ASP A 113 -15.14 -22.01 11.65
C ASP A 113 -13.69 -21.59 11.96
N PHE A 114 -13.05 -20.91 11.02
CA PHE A 114 -11.68 -20.41 11.18
C PHE A 114 -10.63 -21.47 11.58
N ALA A 115 -10.83 -22.72 11.16
CA ALA A 115 -9.92 -23.82 11.49
C ALA A 115 -8.45 -23.50 11.19
N PHE A 116 -8.17 -22.75 10.12
CA PHE A 116 -6.82 -22.33 9.73
C PHE A 116 -6.16 -21.35 10.72
N MET A 117 -6.97 -20.59 11.48
CA MET A 117 -6.48 -19.62 12.48
C MET A 117 -6.46 -20.20 13.91
N MET A 118 -7.15 -21.30 14.14
CA MET A 118 -7.37 -21.85 15.47
C MET A 118 -6.09 -22.09 16.28
N PRO A 119 -4.99 -22.62 15.69
CA PRO A 119 -3.72 -22.76 16.42
C PRO A 119 -3.18 -21.43 16.92
N MET A 120 -3.27 -20.35 16.09
CA MET A 120 -2.80 -19.01 16.45
C MET A 120 -3.66 -18.38 17.51
N LEU A 121 -5.00 -18.49 17.40
CA LEU A 121 -5.95 -17.95 18.38
C LEU A 121 -5.75 -18.61 19.76
N LYS A 122 -5.60 -19.93 19.80
CA LYS A 122 -5.30 -20.69 21.02
C LYS A 122 -3.91 -20.35 21.60
N GLY A 123 -2.92 -20.21 20.72
CA GLY A 123 -1.58 -19.78 21.11
C GLY A 123 -1.61 -18.43 21.83
N TRP A 124 -2.30 -17.43 21.30
CA TRP A 124 -2.45 -16.13 21.96
C TRP A 124 -3.21 -16.22 23.29
N LEU A 125 -4.21 -17.09 23.40
CA LEU A 125 -4.88 -17.33 24.68
C LEU A 125 -3.91 -17.94 25.70
N ASN A 126 -3.10 -18.91 25.31
CA ASN A 126 -2.09 -19.53 26.20
C ASN A 126 -1.10 -18.48 26.70
N VAL A 127 -0.52 -17.67 25.80
CA VAL A 127 0.43 -16.59 26.16
C VAL A 127 -0.27 -15.58 27.10
N ALA A 128 -1.53 -15.21 26.85
CA ALA A 128 -2.30 -14.32 27.73
C ALA A 128 -2.52 -14.92 29.13
N GLN A 129 -2.56 -16.24 29.25
CA GLN A 129 -2.67 -16.98 30.51
C GLN A 129 -1.30 -17.23 31.18
N GLY A 130 -0.21 -16.71 30.63
CA GLY A 130 1.15 -16.91 31.13
C GLY A 130 1.71 -18.30 30.83
N ARG A 131 1.16 -18.99 29.85
CA ARG A 131 1.65 -20.30 29.38
C ARG A 131 2.41 -20.13 28.07
N ASP A 132 3.22 -21.13 27.71
CA ASP A 132 3.79 -21.26 26.37
C ASP A 132 2.68 -21.31 25.32
N SER A 133 2.89 -20.69 24.16
CA SER A 133 1.90 -20.68 23.06
C SER A 133 1.49 -22.09 22.64
N GLY A 134 2.38 -23.03 22.77
CA GLY A 134 2.22 -24.42 22.29
C GLY A 134 2.24 -24.51 20.76
N VAL A 135 2.72 -23.47 20.08
CA VAL A 135 2.70 -23.34 18.62
C VAL A 135 4.12 -23.37 18.07
N ASP A 136 4.40 -24.29 17.18
CA ASP A 136 5.68 -24.42 16.49
C ASP A 136 5.49 -24.53 14.97
N ALA A 137 6.60 -24.59 14.22
CA ALA A 137 6.55 -24.70 12.76
C ALA A 137 5.86 -25.98 12.27
N SER A 138 5.85 -27.07 13.07
CA SER A 138 5.17 -28.33 12.70
C SER A 138 3.65 -28.22 12.77
N THR A 139 3.14 -27.37 13.66
CA THR A 139 1.70 -27.09 13.84
C THR A 139 1.07 -26.56 12.54
N PHE A 140 1.85 -25.89 11.70
CA PHE A 140 1.37 -25.20 10.49
C PHE A 140 1.55 -25.98 9.19
N GLN A 141 2.13 -27.17 9.22
CA GLN A 141 2.38 -27.97 8.01
C GLN A 141 1.11 -28.56 7.39
N SER A 142 -0.04 -28.46 8.06
CA SER A 142 -1.27 -29.18 7.71
C SER A 142 -2.17 -28.47 6.68
N SER A 143 -2.02 -27.17 6.44
CA SER A 143 -2.78 -26.45 5.40
C SER A 143 -2.01 -25.24 4.86
N GLY A 144 -2.13 -24.97 3.54
CA GLY A 144 -1.47 -23.83 2.90
C GLY A 144 -1.89 -22.48 3.48
N LEU A 145 -3.16 -22.30 3.87
CA LEU A 145 -3.66 -21.07 4.49
C LEU A 145 -3.07 -20.87 5.89
N THR A 146 -3.00 -21.92 6.70
CA THR A 146 -2.39 -21.85 8.04
C THR A 146 -0.92 -21.46 7.93
N ALA A 147 -0.17 -22.08 7.01
CA ALA A 147 1.24 -21.75 6.76
C ALA A 147 1.41 -20.29 6.31
N TYR A 148 0.53 -19.79 5.45
CA TYR A 148 0.57 -18.40 4.97
C TYR A 148 0.48 -17.37 6.11
N TYR A 149 -0.37 -17.60 7.12
CA TYR A 149 -0.55 -16.69 8.26
C TYR A 149 0.39 -16.97 9.44
N SER A 150 1.25 -18.00 9.37
CA SER A 150 2.04 -18.45 10.51
C SER A 150 3.40 -17.78 10.64
N ASP A 151 4.03 -17.39 9.55
CA ASP A 151 5.44 -16.99 9.54
C ASP A 151 5.72 -15.80 10.46
N ASP A 152 4.91 -14.75 10.40
CA ASP A 152 5.02 -13.60 11.29
C ASP A 152 4.49 -13.91 12.70
N GLN A 153 3.45 -14.73 12.83
CA GLN A 153 2.86 -15.07 14.13
C GLN A 153 3.81 -15.87 15.01
N LEU A 154 4.60 -16.80 14.43
CA LEU A 154 5.63 -17.51 15.18
C LEU A 154 6.69 -16.54 15.77
N ILE A 155 7.03 -15.49 15.02
CA ILE A 155 7.97 -14.49 15.51
C ILE A 155 7.32 -13.61 16.60
N TYR A 156 6.04 -13.24 16.44
CA TYR A 156 5.31 -12.53 17.48
C TYR A 156 5.19 -13.34 18.77
N PHE A 157 4.97 -14.67 18.71
CA PHE A 157 5.00 -15.55 19.89
C PHE A 157 6.37 -15.54 20.56
N ASP A 158 7.45 -15.78 19.80
CA ASP A 158 8.81 -15.73 20.33
C ASP A 158 9.10 -14.39 21.05
N LEU A 159 8.67 -13.25 20.48
CA LEU A 159 8.85 -11.94 21.09
C LEU A 159 8.03 -11.77 22.37
N ALA A 160 6.76 -12.20 22.37
CA ALA A 160 5.86 -12.11 23.53
C ALA A 160 6.33 -13.01 24.69
N GLU A 161 6.86 -14.18 24.38
CA GLU A 161 7.42 -15.16 25.33
C GLU A 161 8.87 -14.82 25.74
N ARG A 162 9.45 -13.75 25.18
CA ARG A 162 10.85 -13.32 25.38
C ARG A 162 11.89 -14.34 24.91
N ASN A 163 11.56 -15.15 23.94
CA ASN A 163 12.46 -16.06 23.25
C ASN A 163 13.32 -15.31 22.21
N ILE A 164 14.07 -14.30 22.67
CA ILE A 164 14.76 -13.32 21.81
C ILE A 164 15.73 -13.99 20.83
N ALA A 165 16.42 -15.05 21.25
CA ALA A 165 17.34 -15.78 20.37
C ALA A 165 16.62 -16.47 19.21
N GLN A 166 15.47 -17.08 19.47
CA GLN A 166 14.66 -17.75 18.46
C GLN A 166 14.01 -16.74 17.52
N ALA A 167 13.45 -15.64 18.07
CA ALA A 167 12.93 -14.52 17.27
C ALA A 167 13.97 -13.98 16.30
N LYS A 168 15.22 -13.77 16.78
CA LYS A 168 16.35 -13.31 15.95
C LYS A 168 16.66 -14.28 14.81
N LEU A 169 16.66 -15.58 15.08
CA LEU A 169 16.91 -16.62 14.07
C LEU A 169 15.81 -16.61 12.98
N ARG A 170 14.53 -16.54 13.39
CA ARG A 170 13.40 -16.50 12.46
C ARG A 170 13.41 -15.22 11.61
N LEU A 171 13.65 -14.06 12.23
CA LEU A 171 13.74 -12.76 11.52
C LEU A 171 14.84 -12.75 10.45
N ARG A 172 15.98 -13.39 10.68
CA ARG A 172 17.04 -13.50 9.65
C ARG A 172 16.60 -14.29 8.42
N ASN A 173 15.68 -15.23 8.58
CA ASN A 173 15.16 -16.09 7.52
C ASN A 173 13.84 -15.60 6.94
N PHE A 174 13.20 -14.61 7.56
CA PHE A 174 11.94 -14.04 7.12
C PHE A 174 12.10 -13.32 5.77
N ARG A 175 11.12 -13.45 4.86
CA ARG A 175 11.18 -12.92 3.51
C ARG A 175 10.05 -11.90 3.20
N GLY A 176 9.13 -11.71 4.12
CA GLY A 176 7.94 -10.87 3.91
C GLY A 176 8.14 -9.38 4.24
N TYR A 177 9.36 -8.85 4.28
CA TYR A 177 9.61 -7.45 4.67
C TYR A 177 9.05 -6.42 3.70
N ASP A 178 8.84 -6.78 2.45
CA ASP A 178 8.22 -5.91 1.45
C ASP A 178 6.71 -5.79 1.63
N GLU A 179 6.10 -6.75 2.33
CA GLU A 179 4.68 -6.77 2.63
C GLU A 179 4.33 -5.92 3.86
N PRO A 180 3.10 -5.35 3.95
CA PRO A 180 2.70 -4.53 5.09
C PRO A 180 2.86 -5.24 6.45
N HIS A 181 2.45 -6.52 6.55
CA HIS A 181 2.55 -7.28 7.79
C HIS A 181 4.01 -7.51 8.23
N GLY A 182 4.92 -7.72 7.29
CA GLY A 182 6.34 -7.88 7.58
C GLY A 182 7.00 -6.57 8.04
N ARG A 183 6.57 -5.43 7.51
CA ARG A 183 6.99 -4.11 7.99
C ARG A 183 6.49 -3.86 9.42
N PHE A 184 5.25 -4.26 9.73
CA PHE A 184 4.70 -4.16 11.10
C PHE A 184 5.49 -5.03 12.06
N LEU A 185 5.77 -6.27 11.68
CA LEU A 185 6.60 -7.19 12.46
C LEU A 185 8.00 -6.60 12.73
N ALA A 186 8.69 -6.13 11.68
CA ALA A 186 10.01 -5.54 11.82
C ALA A 186 10.00 -4.32 12.75
N GLY A 187 9.03 -3.43 12.61
CA GLY A 187 8.87 -2.26 13.47
C GLY A 187 8.69 -2.63 14.95
N HIS A 188 7.84 -3.62 15.26
CA HIS A 188 7.67 -4.11 16.63
C HIS A 188 8.91 -4.82 17.16
N ALA A 189 9.54 -5.67 16.33
CA ALA A 189 10.77 -6.36 16.69
C ALA A 189 11.93 -5.40 16.98
N MET A 190 12.07 -4.30 16.22
CA MET A 190 13.05 -3.24 16.50
C MET A 190 12.93 -2.74 17.94
N GLY A 191 11.72 -2.46 18.41
CA GLY A 191 11.49 -2.03 19.79
C GLY A 191 11.89 -3.09 20.82
N GLU A 192 11.58 -4.37 20.57
CA GLU A 192 11.96 -5.46 21.48
C GLU A 192 13.49 -5.64 21.52
N PHE A 193 14.17 -5.69 20.38
CA PHE A 193 15.64 -5.82 20.35
C PHE A 193 16.33 -4.61 20.97
N SER A 194 15.82 -3.39 20.76
CA SER A 194 16.33 -2.19 21.42
C SER A 194 16.21 -2.28 22.96
N ARG A 195 15.06 -2.71 23.47
CA ARG A 195 14.84 -2.91 24.92
C ARG A 195 15.73 -3.99 25.52
N ASN A 196 16.08 -5.00 24.72
CA ASN A 196 16.97 -6.09 25.14
C ASN A 196 18.47 -5.78 24.92
N GLY A 197 18.81 -4.54 24.55
CA GLY A 197 20.19 -4.09 24.39
C GLY A 197 20.85 -4.46 23.06
N ASP A 198 20.12 -5.03 22.10
CA ASP A 198 20.63 -5.39 20.77
C ASP A 198 20.29 -4.31 19.73
N ALA A 199 20.83 -3.12 19.95
CA ALA A 199 20.59 -1.96 19.09
C ALA A 199 21.12 -2.15 17.65
N GLU A 200 22.15 -2.96 17.47
CA GLU A 200 22.71 -3.28 16.16
C GLU A 200 21.71 -4.06 15.31
N PHE A 201 21.12 -5.12 15.89
CA PHE A 201 20.10 -5.91 15.17
C PHE A 201 18.81 -5.11 14.94
N ALA A 202 18.39 -4.30 15.92
CA ALA A 202 17.26 -3.39 15.73
C ALA A 202 17.49 -2.43 14.56
N SER A 203 18.67 -1.83 14.45
CA SER A 203 19.05 -0.97 13.33
C SER A 203 19.11 -1.72 12.00
N ALA A 204 19.57 -2.99 12.02
CA ALA A 204 19.58 -3.83 10.82
C ALA A 204 18.14 -4.12 10.32
N LEU A 205 17.20 -4.40 11.22
CA LEU A 205 15.78 -4.56 10.87
C LEU A 205 15.19 -3.26 10.30
N GLY A 206 15.52 -2.11 10.89
CA GLY A 206 15.09 -0.81 10.37
C GLY A 206 15.53 -0.60 8.93
N ARG A 207 16.80 -0.87 8.61
CA ARG A 207 17.31 -0.80 7.24
C ARG A 207 16.58 -1.74 6.28
N GLN A 208 16.17 -2.93 6.76
CA GLN A 208 15.41 -3.91 5.96
C GLN A 208 14.06 -3.36 5.48
N ILE A 209 13.40 -2.55 6.30
CA ILE A 209 12.14 -1.88 5.97
C ILE A 209 12.34 -0.41 5.54
N GLY A 210 13.56 -0.05 5.18
CA GLY A 210 13.91 1.24 4.60
C GLY A 210 14.00 2.40 5.59
N LEU A 211 14.01 2.14 6.90
CA LEU A 211 14.22 3.21 7.88
C LEU A 211 15.70 3.59 8.00
N ASP A 212 15.97 4.88 8.06
CA ASP A 212 17.27 5.40 8.44
C ASP A 212 17.55 5.15 9.94
N ALA A 213 18.81 5.29 10.34
CA ALA A 213 19.18 5.18 11.75
C ALA A 213 18.41 6.22 12.58
N GLY A 214 17.69 5.77 13.60
CA GLY A 214 16.85 6.61 14.43
C GLY A 214 16.51 5.97 15.77
N ASN A 215 16.02 6.77 16.69
CA ASN A 215 15.55 6.30 17.98
C ASN A 215 14.03 6.03 17.90
N TYR A 216 13.68 4.83 17.46
CA TYR A 216 12.28 4.42 17.33
C TYR A 216 11.78 3.75 18.61
N ALA A 217 10.54 4.08 18.98
CA ALA A 217 9.87 3.52 20.14
C ALA A 217 8.59 2.77 19.72
N THR A 218 8.48 1.53 20.17
CA THR A 218 7.26 0.74 20.07
C THR A 218 6.90 0.16 21.43
N PRO A 219 5.60 -0.05 21.71
CA PRO A 219 5.22 -0.80 22.92
C PRO A 219 5.75 -2.24 22.87
N PRO A 220 5.88 -2.91 24.03
CA PRO A 220 6.19 -4.34 24.08
C PRO A 220 5.18 -5.17 23.31
N VAL A 221 5.64 -6.30 22.76
CA VAL A 221 4.73 -7.28 22.16
C VAL A 221 3.95 -7.98 23.25
N THR A 222 2.64 -7.76 23.28
CA THR A 222 1.68 -8.37 24.21
C THR A 222 0.76 -9.34 23.46
N PRO A 223 0.03 -10.23 24.17
CA PRO A 223 -0.95 -11.10 23.54
C PRO A 223 -2.01 -10.31 22.74
N GLU A 224 -2.44 -9.15 23.27
CA GLU A 224 -3.39 -8.28 22.59
C GLU A 224 -2.80 -7.71 21.29
N LEU A 225 -1.52 -7.30 21.30
CA LEU A 225 -0.86 -6.81 20.09
C LEU A 225 -0.70 -7.92 19.05
N GLY A 226 -0.24 -9.11 19.47
CA GLY A 226 -0.07 -10.23 18.54
C GLY A 226 -1.38 -10.67 17.89
N LEU A 227 -2.43 -10.77 18.68
CA LEU A 227 -3.79 -11.06 18.18
C LEU A 227 -4.28 -9.95 17.25
N ALA A 228 -4.04 -8.68 17.59
CA ALA A 228 -4.39 -7.55 16.73
C ALA A 228 -3.67 -7.61 15.39
N MET A 229 -2.39 -7.98 15.35
CA MET A 229 -1.62 -8.10 14.11
C MET A 229 -2.12 -9.26 13.23
N LEU A 230 -2.57 -10.36 13.82
CA LEU A 230 -3.24 -11.44 13.08
C LEU A 230 -4.50 -10.92 12.37
N PHE A 231 -5.37 -10.18 13.08
CA PHE A 231 -6.58 -9.61 12.48
C PHE A 231 -6.27 -8.49 11.48
N ALA A 232 -5.25 -7.66 11.71
CA ALA A 232 -4.81 -6.64 10.76
C ALA A 232 -4.35 -7.27 9.43
N ARG A 233 -3.55 -8.33 9.51
CA ARG A 233 -3.09 -9.08 8.33
C ARG A 233 -4.26 -9.70 7.56
N LEU A 234 -5.21 -10.32 8.28
CA LEU A 234 -6.41 -10.88 7.65
C LEU A 234 -7.25 -9.80 6.97
N GLY A 235 -7.41 -8.63 7.61
CA GLY A 235 -8.12 -7.50 7.04
C GLY A 235 -7.48 -7.03 5.72
N LEU A 236 -6.16 -6.83 5.69
CA LEU A 236 -5.45 -6.43 4.48
C LEU A 236 -5.59 -7.46 3.37
N ALA A 237 -5.40 -8.75 3.66
CA ALA A 237 -5.54 -9.82 2.69
C ALA A 237 -6.96 -9.92 2.09
N LEU A 238 -8.00 -9.70 2.90
CA LEU A 238 -9.39 -9.66 2.43
C LEU A 238 -9.67 -8.43 1.57
N GLY A 239 -9.03 -7.29 1.85
CA GLY A 239 -9.10 -6.08 1.01
C GLY A 239 -8.55 -6.35 -0.39
N GLU A 240 -7.38 -6.96 -0.49
CA GLU A 240 -6.77 -7.38 -1.76
C GLU A 240 -7.61 -8.40 -2.54
N GLN A 241 -8.36 -9.25 -1.85
CA GLN A 241 -9.28 -10.22 -2.44
C GLN A 241 -10.65 -9.62 -2.83
N GLY A 242 -10.84 -8.31 -2.73
CA GLY A 242 -12.08 -7.64 -3.09
C GLY A 242 -13.24 -7.90 -2.11
N GLN A 243 -12.96 -8.14 -0.83
CA GLN A 243 -13.93 -8.29 0.24
C GLN A 243 -13.92 -7.10 1.22
N PRO A 244 -14.24 -5.88 0.78
CA PRO A 244 -13.95 -4.65 1.51
C PRO A 244 -14.68 -4.55 2.87
N GLN A 245 -15.93 -5.04 2.97
CA GLN A 245 -16.68 -4.99 4.25
C GLN A 245 -16.04 -5.87 5.31
N LYS A 246 -15.64 -7.09 4.95
CA LYS A 246 -14.94 -8.01 5.87
C LYS A 246 -13.56 -7.50 6.22
N ALA A 247 -12.84 -6.95 5.24
CA ALA A 247 -11.54 -6.32 5.44
C ALA A 247 -11.62 -5.23 6.53
N LEU A 248 -12.57 -4.31 6.38
CA LEU A 248 -12.79 -3.24 7.35
C LEU A 248 -13.18 -3.77 8.73
N TYR A 249 -14.01 -4.82 8.78
CA TYR A 249 -14.40 -5.46 10.03
C TYR A 249 -13.19 -6.01 10.80
N PHE A 250 -12.32 -6.77 10.16
CA PHE A 250 -11.13 -7.34 10.80
C PHE A 250 -10.09 -6.28 11.20
N ALA A 251 -9.83 -5.28 10.36
CA ALA A 251 -8.94 -4.19 10.72
C ALA A 251 -9.50 -3.35 11.90
N ARG A 252 -10.82 -3.20 11.96
CA ARG A 252 -11.47 -2.54 13.10
C ARG A 252 -11.33 -3.36 14.38
N ILE A 253 -11.49 -4.67 14.32
CA ILE A 253 -11.23 -5.57 15.47
C ILE A 253 -9.77 -5.41 15.93
N ALA A 254 -8.80 -5.41 15.01
CA ALA A 254 -7.39 -5.21 15.34
C ALA A 254 -7.16 -3.89 16.09
N ASN A 255 -7.75 -2.80 15.59
CA ASN A 255 -7.64 -1.48 16.23
C ASN A 255 -8.36 -1.43 17.58
N TRP A 256 -9.47 -2.14 17.75
CA TRP A 256 -10.17 -2.21 19.03
C TRP A 256 -9.40 -3.02 20.08
N ILE A 257 -8.71 -4.10 19.69
CA ILE A 257 -7.88 -4.91 20.61
C ILE A 257 -6.64 -4.12 21.03
N ALA A 258 -5.97 -3.46 20.10
CA ALA A 258 -4.74 -2.71 20.35
C ALA A 258 -4.85 -1.25 19.85
N PRO A 259 -5.65 -0.39 20.50
CA PRO A 259 -5.92 0.97 20.02
C PRO A 259 -4.69 1.90 20.06
N THR A 260 -3.67 1.54 20.82
CA THR A 260 -2.40 2.27 20.88
C THR A 260 -1.40 1.80 19.81
N SER A 261 -1.69 0.70 19.12
CA SER A 261 -0.81 0.19 18.05
C SER A 261 -0.87 1.06 16.81
N ASP A 262 0.25 1.65 16.44
CA ASP A 262 0.37 2.45 15.22
C ASP A 262 0.26 1.60 13.96
N ALA A 263 0.70 0.33 14.00
CA ALA A 263 0.50 -0.62 12.91
C ALA A 263 -1.00 -0.91 12.67
N ALA A 264 -1.79 -1.10 13.75
CA ALA A 264 -3.23 -1.31 13.64
C ALA A 264 -3.95 -0.05 13.10
N LYS A 265 -3.48 1.16 13.48
CA LYS A 265 -3.99 2.42 12.92
C LYS A 265 -3.68 2.54 11.44
N LEU A 266 -2.44 2.20 11.01
CA LEU A 266 -2.06 2.22 9.60
C LEU A 266 -2.91 1.25 8.77
N SER A 267 -3.04 -0.01 9.20
CA SER A 267 -3.85 -1.01 8.51
C SER A 267 -5.31 -0.56 8.36
N LEU A 268 -5.88 0.02 9.41
CA LEU A 268 -7.26 0.53 9.36
C LEU A 268 -7.38 1.77 8.47
N ALA A 269 -6.38 2.67 8.48
CA ALA A 269 -6.37 3.87 7.64
C ALA A 269 -6.29 3.53 6.15
N GLU A 270 -5.53 2.51 5.77
CA GLU A 270 -5.44 2.02 4.39
C GLU A 270 -6.79 1.50 3.89
N LEU A 271 -7.51 0.75 4.73
CA LEU A 271 -8.84 0.26 4.37
C LEU A 271 -9.91 1.36 4.38
N PHE A 272 -9.76 2.41 5.19
CA PHE A 272 -10.61 3.58 5.09
C PHE A 272 -10.44 4.34 3.77
N ASP A 273 -9.21 4.47 3.28
CA ASP A 273 -8.92 5.07 1.98
C ASP A 273 -9.62 4.29 0.85
N GLN A 274 -9.52 2.96 0.85
CA GLN A 274 -10.23 2.09 -0.09
C GLN A 274 -11.78 2.24 -0.05
N HIS A 275 -12.33 2.77 1.05
CA HIS A 275 -13.74 3.01 1.26
C HIS A 275 -14.15 4.49 1.10
N GLU A 276 -13.26 5.34 0.58
CA GLU A 276 -13.48 6.79 0.43
C GLU A 276 -13.81 7.49 1.76
N LEU A 277 -13.22 6.98 2.87
CA LEU A 277 -13.37 7.53 4.22
C LEU A 277 -12.14 8.34 4.65
N ASP A 278 -11.64 9.19 3.76
CA ASP A 278 -10.38 9.92 3.84
C ASP A 278 -10.21 10.71 5.14
N ALA A 279 -11.29 11.33 5.62
CA ALA A 279 -11.26 12.08 6.88
C ALA A 279 -10.92 11.18 8.08
N LYS A 280 -11.45 9.95 8.11
CA LYS A 280 -11.18 8.96 9.16
C LYS A 280 -9.79 8.37 9.03
N ALA A 281 -9.35 8.08 7.80
CA ALA A 281 -7.99 7.67 7.50
C ALA A 281 -6.99 8.74 7.97
N SER A 282 -7.19 9.99 7.57
CA SER A 282 -6.34 11.13 7.95
C SER A 282 -6.24 11.31 9.49
N MET A 283 -7.34 11.11 10.22
CA MET A 283 -7.34 11.20 11.68
C MET A 283 -6.45 10.14 12.32
N LEU A 284 -6.52 8.89 11.87
CA LEU A 284 -5.68 7.79 12.36
C LEU A 284 -4.20 8.02 12.05
N LEU A 285 -3.90 8.44 10.82
CA LEU A 285 -2.53 8.68 10.37
C LEU A 285 -1.86 9.81 11.15
N LYS A 286 -2.58 10.91 11.42
CA LYS A 286 -2.08 12.05 12.23
C LYS A 286 -1.84 11.69 13.69
N ALA A 287 -2.47 10.64 14.20
CA ALA A 287 -2.26 10.16 15.57
C ALA A 287 -0.97 9.34 15.75
N ILE A 288 -0.24 9.04 14.67
CA ILE A 288 1.02 8.29 14.72
C ILE A 288 2.17 9.26 15.01
N ALA A 289 2.90 9.02 16.10
CA ALA A 289 3.94 9.91 16.56
C ALA A 289 5.24 9.83 15.71
N PRO A 290 6.04 10.91 15.62
CA PRO A 290 7.32 10.90 14.88
C PRO A 290 8.35 9.88 15.42
N THR A 291 8.22 9.45 16.67
CA THR A 291 9.07 8.41 17.26
C THR A 291 8.66 7.00 16.88
N SER A 292 7.51 6.83 16.23
CA SER A 292 7.06 5.51 15.74
C SER A 292 7.83 5.09 14.50
N PRO A 293 8.24 3.80 14.38
CA PRO A 293 8.81 3.28 13.13
C PRO A 293 7.82 3.32 11.95
N PHE A 294 6.55 3.53 12.23
CA PHE A 294 5.47 3.61 11.25
C PHE A 294 5.14 5.03 10.80
N TRP A 295 5.81 6.04 11.38
CA TRP A 295 5.49 7.43 11.10
C TRP A 295 5.79 7.84 9.66
N THR A 296 6.92 7.44 9.10
CA THR A 296 7.25 7.73 7.69
C THR A 296 6.17 7.21 6.74
N GLN A 297 5.67 5.97 6.96
CA GLN A 297 4.58 5.42 6.16
C GLN A 297 3.28 6.22 6.36
N SER A 298 3.00 6.68 7.58
CA SER A 298 1.83 7.52 7.83
C SER A 298 1.90 8.85 7.06
N ILE A 299 3.08 9.44 6.93
CA ILE A 299 3.30 10.66 6.13
C ILE A 299 3.10 10.39 4.64
N VAL A 300 3.61 9.25 4.12
CA VAL A 300 3.35 8.83 2.73
C VAL A 300 1.85 8.77 2.48
N ASN A 301 1.10 8.05 3.33
CA ASN A 301 -0.35 7.91 3.16
C ASN A 301 -1.08 9.26 3.31
N GLN A 302 -0.66 10.15 4.23
CA GLN A 302 -1.22 11.50 4.35
C GLN A 302 -0.98 12.35 3.10
N THR A 303 0.16 12.20 2.42
CA THR A 303 0.42 12.93 1.16
C THR A 303 -0.42 12.39 0.00
N GLN A 304 -0.75 11.12 0.01
CA GLN A 304 -1.64 10.50 -1.00
C GLN A 304 -3.11 10.94 -0.82
N LEU A 305 -3.57 11.02 0.44
CA LEU A 305 -4.91 11.51 0.82
C LEU A 305 -5.08 13.03 0.68
N ALA A 306 -4.01 13.77 0.38
CA ALA A 306 -4.11 15.22 0.30
C ALA A 306 -5.00 15.68 -0.86
N ALA A 307 -5.99 16.50 -0.58
CA ALA A 307 -6.95 16.99 -1.56
C ALA A 307 -6.34 17.86 -2.67
N ALA A 308 -5.12 18.39 -2.46
CA ALA A 308 -4.42 19.22 -3.43
C ALA A 308 -2.90 18.99 -3.36
N PRO A 309 -2.17 19.10 -4.49
CA PRO A 309 -0.71 18.95 -4.51
C PRO A 309 0.02 19.88 -3.52
N ALA A 310 -0.45 21.11 -3.34
CA ALA A 310 0.12 22.06 -2.38
C ALA A 310 0.03 21.57 -0.93
N GLN A 311 -1.03 20.85 -0.56
CA GLN A 311 -1.20 20.25 0.76
C GLN A 311 -0.24 19.07 0.95
N ALA A 312 -0.10 18.20 -0.06
CA ALA A 312 0.87 17.10 -0.04
C ALA A 312 2.31 17.63 0.18
N VAL A 313 2.68 18.69 -0.56
CA VAL A 313 3.98 19.38 -0.42
C VAL A 313 4.16 19.91 1.01
N ALA A 314 3.14 20.54 1.60
CA ALA A 314 3.24 21.09 2.96
C ALA A 314 3.45 19.97 4.00
N ILE A 315 2.72 18.84 3.87
CA ILE A 315 2.86 17.68 4.76
C ILE A 315 4.28 17.08 4.66
N ALA A 316 4.73 16.79 3.44
CA ALA A 316 6.04 16.18 3.20
C ALA A 316 7.18 17.10 3.64
N ARG A 317 7.06 18.41 3.40
CA ARG A 317 8.01 19.42 3.86
C ARG A 317 8.13 19.44 5.38
N ALA A 318 7.01 19.58 6.09
CA ALA A 318 7.00 19.62 7.55
C ALA A 318 7.63 18.35 8.15
N ALA A 319 7.30 17.16 7.59
CA ALA A 319 7.89 15.91 8.03
C ALA A 319 9.42 15.86 7.80
N SER A 320 9.91 16.33 6.65
CA SER A 320 11.34 16.37 6.35
C SER A 320 12.11 17.35 7.23
N GLU A 321 11.46 18.44 7.65
CA GLU A 321 12.02 19.42 8.61
C GLU A 321 12.05 18.87 10.05
N MET A 322 11.08 18.05 10.44
CA MET A 322 11.06 17.36 11.75
C MET A 322 12.14 16.27 11.88
N GLN A 323 12.45 15.57 10.80
CA GLN A 323 13.49 14.53 10.75
C GLN A 323 14.48 14.82 9.61
N PRO A 324 15.35 15.83 9.74
CA PRO A 324 16.23 16.26 8.65
C PRO A 324 17.31 15.23 8.27
N ALA A 325 17.54 14.22 9.10
CA ALA A 325 18.42 13.09 8.78
C ALA A 325 17.75 12.01 7.93
N SER A 326 16.41 12.01 7.84
CA SER A 326 15.68 11.00 7.09
C SER A 326 15.76 11.24 5.57
N SER A 327 16.46 10.35 4.88
CA SER A 327 16.55 10.35 3.42
C SER A 327 15.19 10.04 2.77
N GLN A 328 14.38 9.20 3.41
CA GLN A 328 13.04 8.85 2.90
C GLN A 328 12.09 10.04 2.90
N LEU A 329 12.06 10.82 3.98
CA LEU A 329 11.19 11.99 4.06
C LEU A 329 11.62 13.10 3.12
N LYS A 330 12.94 13.30 2.93
CA LYS A 330 13.45 14.23 1.91
C LYS A 330 13.09 13.76 0.50
N LEU A 331 13.22 12.46 0.24
CA LEU A 331 12.83 11.88 -1.05
C LEU A 331 11.33 12.08 -1.31
N LEU A 332 10.48 11.79 -0.34
CA LEU A 332 9.04 12.03 -0.42
C LEU A 332 8.74 13.51 -0.70
N TYR A 333 9.43 14.42 0.00
CA TYR A 333 9.27 15.85 -0.23
C TYR A 333 9.67 16.25 -1.67
N ALA A 334 10.79 15.75 -2.19
CA ALA A 334 11.19 16.02 -3.57
C ALA A 334 10.16 15.50 -4.57
N GLN A 335 9.68 14.26 -4.40
CA GLN A 335 8.65 13.65 -5.27
C GLN A 335 7.31 14.39 -5.22
N THR A 336 6.90 14.89 -4.05
CA THR A 336 5.68 15.71 -3.94
C THR A 336 5.84 17.08 -4.61
N LEU A 337 7.05 17.64 -4.59
CA LEU A 337 7.37 18.87 -5.33
C LEU A 337 7.30 18.65 -6.84
N GLU A 338 7.80 17.54 -7.37
CA GLU A 338 7.67 17.19 -8.79
C GLU A 338 6.20 17.05 -9.21
N LYS A 339 5.40 16.31 -8.45
CA LYS A 339 3.95 16.17 -8.69
C LYS A 339 3.22 17.53 -8.65
N ALA A 340 3.74 18.49 -7.89
CA ALA A 340 3.22 19.84 -7.81
C ALA A 340 3.86 20.79 -8.84
N GLU A 341 4.64 20.28 -9.80
CA GLU A 341 5.37 21.00 -10.84
C GLU A 341 6.39 22.04 -10.32
N ARG A 342 6.82 21.92 -9.05
CA ARG A 342 7.83 22.77 -8.40
C ARG A 342 9.24 22.24 -8.64
N ARG A 343 9.63 22.09 -9.90
CA ARG A 343 10.85 21.39 -10.34
C ARG A 343 12.13 21.95 -9.73
N ASP A 344 12.32 23.27 -9.70
CA ASP A 344 13.51 23.89 -9.13
C ASP A 344 13.71 23.56 -7.65
N GLN A 345 12.60 23.49 -6.90
CA GLN A 345 12.64 23.11 -5.50
C GLN A 345 12.96 21.61 -5.35
N ALA A 346 12.40 20.75 -6.18
CA ALA A 346 12.71 19.31 -6.20
C ALA A 346 14.19 19.06 -6.48
N ILE A 347 14.77 19.72 -7.49
CA ILE A 347 16.19 19.68 -7.83
C ILE A 347 17.05 20.06 -6.61
N THR A 348 16.66 21.12 -5.88
CA THR A 348 17.38 21.57 -4.67
C THR A 348 17.36 20.49 -3.60
N VAL A 349 16.22 19.82 -3.38
CA VAL A 349 16.10 18.73 -2.41
C VAL A 349 16.90 17.51 -2.83
N TYR A 350 16.86 17.09 -4.10
CA TYR A 350 17.67 15.97 -4.59
C TYR A 350 19.18 16.23 -4.44
N ARG A 351 19.64 17.46 -4.72
CA ARG A 351 21.04 17.84 -4.47
C ARG A 351 21.40 17.74 -2.99
N SER A 352 20.48 18.11 -2.08
CA SER A 352 20.70 17.98 -0.64
C SER A 352 20.77 16.51 -0.18
N LEU A 353 19.97 15.61 -0.79
CA LEU A 353 20.06 14.16 -0.58
C LEU A 353 21.41 13.60 -1.00
N LEU A 354 21.89 13.99 -2.18
CA LEU A 354 23.20 13.59 -2.68
C LEU A 354 24.37 14.11 -1.83
N ALA A 355 24.23 15.31 -1.27
CA ALA A 355 25.23 15.88 -0.35
C ALA A 355 25.25 15.14 0.99
N GLN A 356 24.08 14.73 1.52
CA GLN A 356 23.96 13.94 2.73
C GLN A 356 24.56 12.53 2.58
N ASP A 357 24.47 11.94 1.38
CA ASP A 357 24.97 10.60 1.05
C ASP A 357 26.44 10.62 0.54
N ALA A 358 27.14 11.74 0.70
CA ALA A 358 28.50 11.93 0.16
C ALA A 358 29.57 11.02 0.80
N GLY A 359 29.28 10.41 1.99
CA GLY A 359 30.15 9.42 2.63
C GLY A 359 29.98 7.97 2.11
N GLY A 360 29.28 7.78 1.08
CA GLY A 360 28.59 6.71 0.47
C GLY A 360 29.22 5.36 0.22
N ALA A 361 29.03 4.41 1.14
CA ALA A 361 29.10 2.98 0.86
C ALA A 361 27.87 2.46 0.03
N ASN A 362 26.93 3.32 -0.35
CA ASN A 362 25.64 2.97 -0.98
C ASN A 362 25.56 3.44 -2.45
N GLY A 363 26.48 2.97 -3.28
CA GLY A 363 26.48 3.27 -4.72
C GLY A 363 25.10 3.14 -5.40
N PRO A 364 24.35 2.04 -5.21
CA PRO A 364 23.02 1.88 -5.82
C PRO A 364 21.99 2.93 -5.36
N ARG A 365 21.95 3.28 -4.08
CA ARG A 365 21.04 4.32 -3.57
C ARG A 365 21.37 5.68 -4.17
N ARG A 366 22.66 6.03 -4.19
CA ARG A 366 23.13 7.27 -4.79
C ARG A 366 22.81 7.34 -6.27
N ALA A 367 22.94 6.22 -7.00
CA ALA A 367 22.58 6.12 -8.41
C ALA A 367 21.09 6.41 -8.65
N VAL A 368 20.20 5.93 -7.75
CA VAL A 368 18.77 6.26 -7.81
C VAL A 368 18.51 7.75 -7.56
N TYR A 369 19.20 8.39 -6.60
CA TYR A 369 19.03 9.84 -6.38
C TYR A 369 19.53 10.66 -7.58
N LEU A 370 20.61 10.24 -8.24
CA LEU A 370 21.10 10.87 -9.47
C LEU A 370 20.11 10.68 -10.63
N LEU A 371 19.51 9.51 -10.76
CA LEU A 371 18.46 9.25 -11.76
C LEU A 371 17.26 10.19 -11.57
N LEU A 372 16.77 10.33 -10.32
CA LEU A 372 15.65 11.23 -10.01
C LEU A 372 16.03 12.70 -10.24
N LEU A 373 17.23 13.10 -9.83
CA LEU A 373 17.76 14.44 -10.12
C LEU A 373 17.82 14.70 -11.62
N ALA A 374 18.29 13.74 -12.39
CA ALA A 374 18.39 13.86 -13.85
C ALA A 374 17.00 14.01 -14.48
N SER A 375 16.01 13.24 -14.03
CA SER A 375 14.63 13.38 -14.49
C SER A 375 14.07 14.77 -14.22
N ALA A 376 14.29 15.30 -13.02
CA ALA A 376 13.84 16.65 -12.66
C ALA A 376 14.55 17.75 -13.47
N LEU A 377 15.87 17.61 -13.71
CA LEU A 377 16.67 18.53 -14.51
C LEU A 377 16.23 18.53 -15.98
N ASP A 378 16.03 17.35 -16.55
CA ASP A 378 15.57 17.19 -17.94
C ASP A 378 14.17 17.79 -18.13
N ALA A 379 13.24 17.49 -17.23
CA ALA A 379 11.90 18.08 -17.23
C ALA A 379 11.92 19.62 -17.03
N ASN A 380 12.99 20.15 -16.44
CA ASN A 380 13.22 21.58 -16.25
C ASN A 380 14.00 22.22 -17.43
N GLY A 381 14.37 21.44 -18.46
CA GLY A 381 15.06 21.90 -19.65
C GLY A 381 16.60 21.95 -19.53
N ASP A 382 17.17 21.53 -18.41
CA ASP A 382 18.63 21.49 -18.18
C ASP A 382 19.19 20.11 -18.54
N TRP A 383 19.20 19.82 -19.85
CA TRP A 383 19.67 18.53 -20.35
C TRP A 383 21.16 18.27 -20.04
N ASP A 384 22.02 19.27 -20.12
CA ASP A 384 23.45 19.07 -19.90
C ASP A 384 23.74 18.60 -18.47
N SER A 385 23.08 19.20 -17.48
CA SER A 385 23.15 18.74 -16.09
C SER A 385 22.49 17.36 -15.90
N ALA A 386 21.36 17.11 -16.56
CA ALA A 386 20.67 15.82 -16.51
C ALA A 386 21.56 14.69 -17.05
N ARG A 387 22.20 14.91 -18.22
CA ARG A 387 23.12 13.95 -18.80
C ARG A 387 24.28 13.63 -17.87
N ASN A 388 24.92 14.65 -17.29
CA ASN A 388 26.00 14.43 -16.34
C ASN A 388 25.56 13.58 -15.14
N ALA A 389 24.39 13.85 -14.59
CA ALA A 389 23.84 13.05 -13.49
C ALA A 389 23.54 11.60 -13.91
N LEU A 390 23.04 11.36 -15.12
CA LEU A 390 22.81 10.00 -15.65
C LEU A 390 24.12 9.25 -15.90
N GLU A 391 25.16 9.92 -16.39
CA GLU A 391 26.50 9.34 -16.57
C GLU A 391 27.08 8.90 -15.21
N ASP A 392 27.00 9.78 -14.21
CA ASP A 392 27.45 9.45 -12.85
C ASP A 392 26.63 8.28 -12.26
N ALA A 393 25.32 8.26 -12.49
CA ALA A 393 24.45 7.16 -12.06
C ALA A 393 24.84 5.83 -12.72
N ALA A 394 25.12 5.84 -14.04
CA ALA A 394 25.52 4.65 -14.78
C ALA A 394 26.90 4.11 -14.37
N VAL A 395 27.80 4.98 -13.89
CA VAL A 395 29.09 4.57 -13.29
C VAL A 395 28.87 3.87 -11.95
N LEU A 396 27.96 4.40 -11.11
CA LEU A 396 27.67 3.85 -9.77
C LEU A 396 26.88 2.55 -9.82
N ASP A 397 25.96 2.41 -10.77
CA ASP A 397 25.15 1.20 -10.96
C ASP A 397 25.07 0.80 -12.45
N PRO A 398 26.15 0.20 -12.99
CA PRO A 398 26.25 -0.12 -14.41
C PRO A 398 25.35 -1.29 -14.86
N LYS A 399 24.58 -1.88 -13.96
CA LYS A 399 23.60 -2.94 -14.24
C LYS A 399 22.16 -2.48 -14.03
N ASN A 400 21.93 -1.22 -13.77
CA ASN A 400 20.59 -0.67 -13.62
C ASN A 400 19.98 -0.40 -14.99
N ALA A 401 19.05 -1.25 -15.39
CA ALA A 401 18.41 -1.17 -16.71
C ALA A 401 17.67 0.17 -16.92
N GLN A 402 17.08 0.77 -15.87
CA GLN A 402 16.38 2.04 -15.98
C GLN A 402 17.33 3.21 -16.27
N ILE A 403 18.46 3.27 -15.56
CA ILE A 403 19.49 4.31 -15.78
C ILE A 403 20.03 4.22 -17.19
N LEU A 404 20.44 3.01 -17.63
CA LEU A 404 20.98 2.78 -18.96
C LEU A 404 19.96 3.11 -20.05
N ASN A 405 18.70 2.73 -19.83
CA ASN A 405 17.61 3.04 -20.76
C ASN A 405 17.36 4.54 -20.87
N TYR A 406 17.28 5.24 -19.73
CA TYR A 406 17.02 6.68 -19.77
C TYR A 406 18.15 7.43 -20.46
N LEU A 407 19.40 7.17 -20.10
CA LEU A 407 20.55 7.79 -20.76
C LEU A 407 20.56 7.47 -22.25
N GLY A 408 20.42 6.20 -22.61
CA GLY A 408 20.45 5.73 -24.00
C GLY A 408 19.32 6.32 -24.82
N TYR A 409 18.08 6.24 -24.34
CA TYR A 409 16.92 6.80 -25.03
C TYR A 409 17.04 8.33 -25.23
N SER A 410 17.47 9.06 -24.20
CA SER A 410 17.63 10.50 -24.29
C SER A 410 18.72 10.94 -25.29
N LEU A 411 19.80 10.15 -25.48
CA LEU A 411 20.78 10.37 -26.51
C LEU A 411 20.22 10.12 -27.93
N LEU A 412 19.39 9.09 -28.07
CA LEU A 412 18.70 8.75 -29.32
C LEU A 412 17.69 9.82 -29.72
N GLU A 413 16.80 10.19 -28.81
CA GLU A 413 15.75 11.19 -29.01
C GLU A 413 16.34 12.53 -29.47
N ARG A 414 17.42 12.97 -28.83
CA ARG A 414 18.12 14.22 -29.16
C ARG A 414 19.12 14.08 -30.32
N ARG A 415 19.31 12.86 -30.83
CA ARG A 415 20.27 12.55 -31.92
C ARG A 415 21.70 13.03 -31.64
N ILE A 416 22.12 13.02 -30.38
CA ILE A 416 23.44 13.48 -29.94
C ILE A 416 24.49 12.40 -30.22
N ASP A 417 24.20 11.14 -29.87
CA ASP A 417 25.09 9.99 -30.10
C ASP A 417 24.23 8.72 -30.26
N VAL A 418 23.74 8.50 -31.47
CA VAL A 418 22.86 7.38 -31.83
C VAL A 418 23.52 6.03 -31.58
N THR A 419 24.84 5.94 -31.86
CA THR A 419 25.58 4.68 -31.66
C THR A 419 25.65 4.30 -30.18
N ARG A 420 26.07 5.23 -29.34
CA ARG A 420 26.15 5.00 -27.90
C ARG A 420 24.75 4.80 -27.28
N GLY A 421 23.76 5.58 -27.73
CA GLY A 421 22.37 5.41 -27.32
C GLY A 421 21.87 4.00 -27.61
N PHE A 422 22.12 3.48 -28.80
CA PHE A 422 21.78 2.09 -29.17
C PHE A 422 22.46 1.06 -28.26
N ASP A 423 23.78 1.22 -27.99
CA ASP A 423 24.51 0.29 -27.13
C ASP A 423 23.93 0.27 -25.69
N LEU A 424 23.58 1.44 -25.16
CA LEU A 424 23.00 1.58 -23.83
C LEU A 424 21.59 0.94 -23.73
N VAL A 425 20.69 1.23 -24.68
CA VAL A 425 19.35 0.62 -24.66
C VAL A 425 19.41 -0.89 -24.94
N SER A 426 20.35 -1.35 -25.77
CA SER A 426 20.58 -2.77 -26.00
C SER A 426 21.01 -3.49 -24.72
N LYS A 427 21.93 -2.90 -23.96
CA LYS A 427 22.35 -3.41 -22.66
C LYS A 427 21.21 -3.38 -21.65
N ALA A 428 20.44 -2.30 -21.61
CA ALA A 428 19.24 -2.21 -20.76
C ALA A 428 18.23 -3.31 -21.07
N HIS A 429 17.98 -3.58 -22.34
CA HIS A 429 17.07 -4.64 -22.76
C HIS A 429 17.57 -6.05 -22.40
N GLN A 430 18.90 -6.30 -22.46
CA GLN A 430 19.48 -7.57 -21.99
C GLN A 430 19.26 -7.78 -20.48
N LEU A 431 19.27 -6.69 -19.68
CA LEU A 431 19.04 -6.73 -18.22
C LEU A 431 17.57 -6.86 -17.85
N ALA A 432 16.66 -6.27 -18.64
CA ALA A 432 15.23 -6.25 -18.38
C ALA A 432 14.39 -6.51 -19.66
N PRO A 433 14.47 -7.72 -20.25
CA PRO A 433 13.85 -8.02 -21.55
C PRO A 433 12.31 -8.04 -21.51
N GLN A 434 11.70 -8.08 -20.32
CA GLN A 434 10.24 -8.06 -20.13
C GLN A 434 9.68 -6.63 -19.98
N SER A 435 10.52 -5.62 -19.85
CA SER A 435 10.06 -4.23 -19.75
C SER A 435 9.60 -3.72 -21.13
N ALA A 436 8.31 -3.36 -21.21
CA ALA A 436 7.73 -2.80 -22.42
C ALA A 436 8.43 -1.49 -22.85
N ALA A 437 8.68 -0.57 -21.91
CA ALA A 437 9.35 0.70 -22.17
C ALA A 437 10.79 0.51 -22.68
N ILE A 438 11.56 -0.43 -22.11
CA ILE A 438 12.93 -0.70 -22.57
C ILE A 438 12.92 -1.41 -23.93
N THR A 439 11.94 -2.28 -24.16
CA THR A 439 11.74 -2.96 -25.46
C THR A 439 11.39 -1.94 -26.55
N ASP A 440 10.52 -0.97 -26.24
CA ASP A 440 10.20 0.15 -27.13
C ASP A 440 11.45 0.98 -27.45
N SER A 441 12.21 1.39 -26.43
CA SER A 441 13.44 2.15 -26.63
C SER A 441 14.43 1.45 -27.58
N LEU A 442 14.56 0.11 -27.47
CA LEU A 442 15.39 -0.67 -28.40
C LEU A 442 14.79 -0.71 -29.81
N GLY A 443 13.48 -0.91 -29.93
CA GLY A 443 12.78 -0.85 -31.21
C GLY A 443 12.93 0.50 -31.87
N TRP A 444 12.76 1.59 -31.12
CA TRP A 444 12.98 2.95 -31.59
C TRP A 444 14.43 3.20 -32.03
N ALA A 445 15.41 2.68 -31.28
CA ALA A 445 16.82 2.77 -31.65
C ALA A 445 17.13 2.09 -32.99
N HIS A 446 16.56 0.90 -33.26
CA HIS A 446 16.65 0.26 -34.58
C HIS A 446 15.99 1.10 -35.67
N PHE A 447 14.82 1.68 -35.39
CA PHE A 447 14.11 2.55 -36.33
C PHE A 447 14.95 3.78 -36.72
N LEU A 448 15.55 4.46 -35.73
CA LEU A 448 16.42 5.63 -35.99
C LEU A 448 17.68 5.30 -36.81
N ARG A 449 18.12 4.05 -36.78
CA ARG A 449 19.22 3.54 -37.62
C ARG A 449 18.77 3.09 -39.02
N GLY A 450 17.47 3.18 -39.31
CA GLY A 450 16.88 2.71 -40.57
C GLY A 450 16.65 1.20 -40.64
N GLU A 451 16.80 0.48 -39.53
CA GLU A 451 16.65 -0.97 -39.42
C GLU A 451 15.19 -1.34 -39.11
N THR A 452 14.26 -0.90 -39.98
CA THR A 452 12.82 -0.99 -39.76
C THR A 452 12.33 -2.42 -39.57
N ASP A 453 12.89 -3.40 -40.25
CA ASP A 453 12.55 -4.81 -40.13
C ASP A 453 12.90 -5.38 -38.74
N ALA A 454 13.94 -4.88 -38.11
CA ALA A 454 14.32 -5.22 -36.74
C ALA A 454 13.48 -4.46 -35.70
N ALA A 455 13.10 -3.22 -36.01
CA ALA A 455 12.31 -2.37 -35.13
C ALA A 455 10.89 -2.88 -34.88
N ILE A 456 10.17 -3.24 -35.95
CA ILE A 456 8.73 -3.60 -35.89
C ILE A 456 8.45 -4.74 -34.90
N PRO A 457 9.12 -5.89 -34.91
CA PRO A 457 8.84 -6.96 -33.95
C PRO A 457 9.03 -6.56 -32.50
N LEU A 458 10.01 -5.67 -32.22
CA LEU A 458 10.26 -5.14 -30.88
C LEU A 458 9.13 -4.22 -30.44
N LEU A 459 8.72 -3.28 -31.30
CA LEU A 459 7.65 -2.33 -31.02
C LEU A 459 6.29 -3.04 -30.88
N GLU A 460 5.99 -4.05 -31.73
CA GLU A 460 4.79 -4.89 -31.56
C GLU A 460 4.79 -5.62 -30.21
N ARG A 461 5.95 -6.09 -29.74
CA ARG A 461 6.09 -6.71 -28.42
C ARG A 461 5.90 -5.69 -27.29
N ALA A 462 6.45 -4.50 -27.44
CA ALA A 462 6.30 -3.42 -26.47
C ALA A 462 4.81 -3.03 -26.30
N VAL A 463 4.08 -2.86 -27.41
CA VAL A 463 2.62 -2.58 -27.37
C VAL A 463 1.85 -3.66 -26.65
N LYS A 464 2.18 -4.96 -26.80
CA LYS A 464 1.52 -6.04 -26.05
C LYS A 464 1.71 -5.92 -24.54
N GLY A 465 2.84 -5.40 -24.10
CA GLY A 465 3.13 -5.17 -22.68
C GLY A 465 2.55 -3.86 -22.12
N ALA A 466 2.21 -2.88 -22.98
CA ALA A 466 1.71 -1.56 -22.60
C ALA A 466 0.76 -1.01 -23.68
N ILE A 467 -0.42 -1.63 -23.80
CA ILE A 467 -1.39 -1.40 -24.90
C ILE A 467 -1.84 0.07 -25.00
N ALA A 468 -1.98 0.77 -23.88
CA ALA A 468 -2.48 2.14 -23.82
C ALA A 468 -1.37 3.21 -23.81
N ASP A 469 -0.10 2.82 -23.92
CA ASP A 469 1.01 3.78 -23.91
C ASP A 469 1.05 4.58 -25.21
N VAL A 470 1.06 5.89 -25.08
CA VAL A 470 1.00 6.84 -26.21
C VAL A 470 2.28 6.78 -27.05
N ALA A 471 3.45 6.83 -26.40
CA ALA A 471 4.74 6.87 -27.09
C ALA A 471 5.02 5.56 -27.84
N ILE A 472 4.78 4.42 -27.19
CA ILE A 472 4.98 3.08 -27.75
C ILE A 472 4.11 2.88 -29.00
N ASN A 473 2.83 3.26 -28.95
CA ASN A 473 1.94 3.18 -30.10
C ASN A 473 2.33 4.17 -31.22
N GLU A 474 2.82 5.36 -30.87
CA GLU A 474 3.32 6.33 -31.85
C GLU A 474 4.55 5.80 -32.59
N HIS A 475 5.54 5.24 -31.85
CA HIS A 475 6.76 4.64 -32.44
C HIS A 475 6.41 3.47 -33.37
N LEU A 476 5.50 2.59 -32.97
CA LEU A 476 5.03 1.50 -33.82
C LEU A 476 4.37 2.01 -35.10
N GLY A 477 3.54 3.05 -34.98
CA GLY A 477 2.92 3.69 -36.13
C GLY A 477 3.94 4.29 -37.11
N ASP A 478 4.98 4.96 -36.60
CA ASP A 478 6.05 5.52 -37.40
C ASP A 478 6.86 4.42 -38.13
N ALA A 479 7.16 3.33 -37.44
CA ALA A 479 7.85 2.17 -38.03
C ALA A 479 6.99 1.47 -39.10
N TYR A 480 5.70 1.26 -38.87
CA TYR A 480 4.81 0.75 -39.89
C TYR A 480 4.70 1.66 -41.10
N TRP A 481 4.63 2.97 -40.88
CA TRP A 481 4.60 3.92 -42.00
C TRP A 481 5.85 3.84 -42.85
N ALA A 482 7.02 3.78 -42.23
CA ALA A 482 8.31 3.66 -42.94
C ALA A 482 8.43 2.35 -43.72
N SER A 483 7.83 1.25 -43.23
CA SER A 483 7.79 -0.04 -43.93
C SER A 483 6.72 -0.12 -45.05
N GLY A 484 5.92 0.94 -45.26
CA GLY A 484 4.84 0.96 -46.25
C GLY A 484 3.50 0.42 -45.72
N ARG A 485 3.40 -0.07 -44.48
CA ARG A 485 2.19 -0.58 -43.83
C ARG A 485 1.29 0.56 -43.36
N ARG A 486 0.74 1.30 -44.34
CA ARG A 486 0.01 2.58 -44.10
C ARG A 486 -1.25 2.44 -43.26
N THR A 487 -1.95 1.33 -43.40
CA THR A 487 -3.20 1.05 -42.66
C THR A 487 -2.89 0.77 -41.21
N GLU A 488 -1.94 -0.10 -40.94
CA GLU A 488 -1.49 -0.47 -39.60
C GLU A 488 -0.90 0.75 -38.87
N ALA A 489 -0.13 1.60 -39.56
CA ALA A 489 0.39 2.84 -39.01
C ALA A 489 -0.73 3.73 -38.48
N ARG A 490 -1.82 3.93 -39.27
CA ARG A 490 -2.96 4.72 -38.84
C ARG A 490 -3.70 4.11 -37.67
N PHE A 491 -3.78 2.78 -37.57
CA PHE A 491 -4.36 2.13 -36.40
C PHE A 491 -3.53 2.34 -35.13
N ALA A 492 -2.20 2.21 -35.22
CA ALA A 492 -1.30 2.46 -34.09
C ALA A 492 -1.40 3.92 -33.60
N TRP A 493 -1.34 4.90 -34.52
CA TRP A 493 -1.52 6.31 -34.15
C TRP A 493 -2.90 6.62 -33.57
N LYS A 494 -3.98 5.96 -34.05
CA LYS A 494 -5.31 6.10 -33.45
C LYS A 494 -5.34 5.54 -32.02
N ALA A 495 -4.67 4.42 -31.77
CA ALA A 495 -4.56 3.86 -30.42
C ALA A 495 -3.81 4.84 -29.49
N ALA A 496 -2.69 5.41 -29.96
CA ALA A 496 -1.97 6.46 -29.23
C ALA A 496 -2.87 7.69 -28.94
N ALA A 497 -3.65 8.13 -29.92
CA ALA A 497 -4.50 9.32 -29.79
C ALA A 497 -5.65 9.19 -28.76
N LEU A 498 -6.00 7.95 -28.33
CA LEU A 498 -7.05 7.74 -27.32
C LEU A 498 -6.66 8.29 -25.93
N ALA A 499 -5.37 8.34 -25.63
CA ALA A 499 -4.84 8.78 -24.34
C ALA A 499 -3.91 10.01 -24.47
N ALA A 500 -3.68 10.51 -25.68
CA ALA A 500 -2.80 11.64 -25.92
C ALA A 500 -3.51 12.98 -25.63
N GLU A 501 -2.77 13.94 -25.10
CA GLU A 501 -3.24 15.29 -24.80
C GLU A 501 -2.32 16.36 -25.43
N GLY A 502 -2.81 17.59 -25.53
CA GLY A 502 -2.04 18.77 -25.97
C GLY A 502 -1.36 18.59 -27.34
N ASN A 503 -0.12 19.00 -27.44
CA ASN A 503 0.67 18.96 -28.69
C ASN A 503 0.85 17.54 -29.26
N VAL A 504 0.86 16.51 -28.40
CA VAL A 504 0.96 15.11 -28.83
C VAL A 504 -0.30 14.69 -29.58
N ALA A 505 -1.48 15.01 -29.05
CA ALA A 505 -2.74 14.73 -29.71
C ALA A 505 -2.86 15.43 -31.08
N GLU A 506 -2.42 16.69 -31.17
CA GLU A 506 -2.37 17.42 -32.45
C GLU A 506 -1.40 16.78 -33.46
N ARG A 507 -0.21 16.38 -33.01
CA ARG A 507 0.77 15.69 -33.86
C ARG A 507 0.24 14.36 -34.38
N LEU A 508 -0.38 13.56 -33.52
CA LEU A 508 -1.00 12.28 -33.89
C LEU A 508 -2.15 12.46 -34.88
N THR A 509 -3.00 13.47 -34.68
CA THR A 509 -4.07 13.80 -35.62
C THR A 509 -3.52 14.10 -37.00
N ARG A 510 -2.45 14.90 -37.11
CA ARG A 510 -1.79 15.17 -38.40
C ARG A 510 -1.24 13.90 -39.05
N LYS A 511 -0.61 13.00 -38.26
CA LYS A 511 -0.13 11.71 -38.76
C LYS A 511 -1.27 10.82 -39.29
N ILE A 512 -2.40 10.78 -38.60
CA ILE A 512 -3.57 10.00 -39.01
C ILE A 512 -4.13 10.51 -40.33
N ASP A 513 -4.27 11.82 -40.49
CA ASP A 513 -4.90 12.45 -41.66
C ASP A 513 -3.94 12.47 -42.87
N PHE A 514 -2.74 12.95 -42.69
CA PHE A 514 -1.80 13.26 -43.78
C PHE A 514 -0.60 12.29 -43.89
N GLY A 515 -0.41 11.42 -42.88
CA GLY A 515 0.74 10.54 -42.81
C GLY A 515 1.94 11.15 -42.08
N TRP A 516 2.98 10.34 -41.94
CA TRP A 516 4.21 10.77 -41.30
C TRP A 516 5.03 11.76 -42.17
N THR A 517 5.51 12.83 -41.58
CA THR A 517 6.47 13.79 -42.15
C THR A 517 7.58 14.04 -41.11
N LYS A 518 8.66 14.71 -41.53
CA LYS A 518 9.74 15.09 -40.60
C LYS A 518 9.25 16.00 -39.48
N GLU A 519 8.24 16.85 -39.74
CA GLU A 519 7.65 17.78 -38.79
C GLU A 519 6.72 17.06 -37.80
N THR A 520 6.21 15.90 -38.17
CA THR A 520 5.35 15.08 -37.35
C THR A 520 6.01 13.84 -36.79
N ALA A 521 7.33 13.65 -37.01
CA ALA A 521 8.09 12.53 -36.43
C ALA A 521 7.94 12.50 -34.90
N ALA A 522 7.88 11.31 -34.31
CA ALA A 522 8.04 11.15 -32.87
C ALA A 522 9.44 11.64 -32.46
N PRO A 523 9.59 12.17 -31.26
CA PRO A 523 10.86 12.67 -30.78
C PRO A 523 11.94 11.58 -30.67
#